data_04b47e83218befda2eaf87b432f6c73e
#
_entry.id   04b47e83218befda2eaf87b432f6c73e
#
_cell.length_a   1.000
_cell.length_b   1.000
_cell.length_c   1.000
_cell.angle_alpha   90.00
_cell.angle_beta   90.00
_cell.angle_gamma   90.00
#
_symmetry.space_group_name_H-M   'P 1'
#
loop_
_entity.id
_entity.type
_entity.pdbx_description
1 polymer ?
#
loop_
_entity_poly.entity_id
_entity_poly.type
_entity_poly.pdbx_seq_one_letter_code
_entity_poly.pdbx_strand_id
1 'polypeptide(L)'
;MRPQKAHLERLLRPDIPVPSDQKGFPMLSRLALPIALLLLVGCSSTRATSPTRSAQEVLLITTAADRAVEALAAQVPPNLTAWIDPSGFSAEDQAYGMAAIKDALLRHGVRLMNDRTEADAVILPRAGTLSTDEKNTLVGIPSLPVPLAPGVLIPPLSLYSENHAKGAAKFAASIYEPKTGKLIVSTDPAYGFAREDDGVVLFFFSWRENDMGVDFSKSPPRVTAAK
;
A
#
# COMPACT_ATOMS: atom_id res chain seq x y z
N MET A 1 22.37 -87.62 29.04
CA MET A 1 21.38 -86.88 29.78
C MET A 1 20.97 -85.63 29.06
N ARG A 2 19.98 -85.68 28.22
CA ARG A 2 19.18 -84.59 27.69
C ARG A 2 17.75 -85.02 27.78
N PRO A 3 16.90 -84.35 28.53
CA PRO A 3 15.80 -83.63 27.88
C PRO A 3 15.27 -82.44 28.78
N GLN A 4 15.63 -81.27 28.48
CA GLN A 4 14.96 -80.12 29.15
C GLN A 4 14.76 -78.90 28.22
N LYS A 5 15.10 -79.02 26.93
CA LYS A 5 14.91 -77.90 25.97
C LYS A 5 13.55 -77.88 25.28
N ALA A 6 12.78 -78.97 25.32
CA ALA A 6 11.52 -79.06 24.58
C ALA A 6 10.30 -78.45 25.32
N HIS A 7 10.44 -78.17 26.61
CA HIS A 7 9.32 -77.68 27.42
C HIS A 7 9.27 -76.10 27.48
N LEU A 8 10.38 -75.47 27.20
CA LEU A 8 10.48 -74.00 27.28
C LEU A 8 9.97 -73.29 26.00
N GLU A 9 10.01 -73.99 24.86
CA GLU A 9 9.53 -73.41 23.59
C GLU A 9 8.00 -73.39 23.42
N ARG A 10 7.26 -74.09 24.23
CA ARG A 10 5.77 -74.09 24.22
C ARG A 10 5.13 -72.99 25.01
N LEU A 11 5.89 -72.30 25.83
CA LEU A 11 5.37 -71.21 26.69
C LEU A 11 5.58 -69.78 26.07
N LEU A 12 6.23 -69.68 24.91
CA LEU A 12 6.54 -68.38 24.29
C LEU A 12 5.80 -68.15 22.96
N ARG A 13 4.72 -68.84 22.69
CA ARG A 13 3.80 -68.49 21.59
C ARG A 13 2.49 -68.04 22.19
N PRO A 14 2.22 -66.75 22.39
CA PRO A 14 0.86 -66.31 22.52
C PRO A 14 0.16 -66.48 21.16
N ASP A 15 -0.78 -67.40 21.08
CA ASP A 15 -1.74 -67.48 19.98
C ASP A 15 -2.60 -66.25 20.00
N ILE A 16 -2.18 -65.24 19.31
CA ILE A 16 -3.00 -64.06 19.04
C ILE A 16 -3.92 -64.45 17.88
N PRO A 17 -5.23 -64.54 18.10
CA PRO A 17 -6.16 -64.77 17.00
C PRO A 17 -6.11 -63.52 16.08
N VAL A 18 -5.68 -63.71 14.85
CA VAL A 18 -5.80 -62.69 13.78
C VAL A 18 -7.29 -62.65 13.42
N PRO A 19 -7.98 -61.55 13.66
CA PRO A 19 -9.37 -61.41 13.21
C PRO A 19 -9.34 -61.20 11.69
N SER A 20 -9.72 -62.27 10.97
CA SER A 20 -10.01 -62.25 9.55
C SER A 20 -11.42 -61.66 9.31
N ASP A 21 -11.66 -60.44 9.62
CA ASP A 21 -12.89 -59.76 9.21
C ASP A 21 -12.50 -58.45 8.49
N GLN A 22 -12.05 -58.57 7.25
CA GLN A 22 -11.98 -57.47 6.30
C GLN A 22 -13.41 -57.18 5.79
N LYS A 23 -14.24 -56.67 6.68
CA LYS A 23 -15.47 -55.98 6.24
C LYS A 23 -15.03 -54.76 5.50
N GLY A 24 -15.29 -54.76 4.18
CA GLY A 24 -14.96 -53.65 3.27
C GLY A 24 -15.37 -52.32 3.85
N PHE A 25 -14.39 -51.43 3.98
CA PHE A 25 -14.64 -50.03 4.34
C PHE A 25 -15.66 -49.47 3.35
N PRO A 26 -16.79 -48.94 3.83
CA PRO A 26 -17.82 -48.41 2.93
C PRO A 26 -17.21 -47.31 2.07
N MET A 27 -17.56 -47.29 0.80
CA MET A 27 -17.05 -46.39 -0.23
C MET A 27 -17.15 -44.90 0.19
N LEU A 28 -17.99 -44.56 1.13
CA LEU A 28 -18.13 -43.25 1.76
C LEU A 28 -16.87 -42.83 2.55
N SER A 29 -16.14 -43.76 3.19
CA SER A 29 -14.94 -43.41 3.97
C SER A 29 -13.76 -43.01 3.08
N ARG A 30 -13.72 -43.50 1.85
CA ARG A 30 -12.68 -43.12 0.87
C ARG A 30 -12.91 -41.73 0.32
N LEU A 31 -14.13 -41.21 0.34
CA LEU A 31 -14.46 -39.85 -0.08
C LEU A 31 -14.31 -38.83 1.07
N ALA A 32 -14.44 -39.26 2.31
CA ALA A 32 -14.36 -38.41 3.49
C ALA A 32 -12.92 -37.87 3.73
N LEU A 33 -11.88 -38.65 3.40
CA LEU A 33 -10.50 -38.26 3.61
C LEU A 33 -10.05 -37.08 2.72
N PRO A 34 -10.32 -37.08 1.39
CA PRO A 34 -9.98 -35.92 0.56
C PRO A 34 -10.82 -34.70 0.86
N ILE A 35 -12.07 -34.86 1.30
CA ILE A 35 -12.92 -33.73 1.71
C ILE A 35 -12.40 -33.12 3.02
N ALA A 36 -11.97 -33.93 3.99
CA ALA A 36 -11.34 -33.47 5.22
C ALA A 36 -10.02 -32.76 4.96
N LEU A 37 -9.23 -33.22 3.98
CA LEU A 37 -7.98 -32.58 3.55
C LEU A 37 -8.21 -31.25 2.82
N LEU A 38 -9.30 -31.11 2.07
CA LEU A 38 -9.71 -29.83 1.46
C LEU A 38 -10.17 -28.79 2.49
N LEU A 39 -10.73 -29.21 3.61
CA LEU A 39 -11.18 -28.31 4.68
C LEU A 39 -10.02 -27.81 5.56
N LEU A 40 -8.82 -28.38 5.45
CA LEU A 40 -7.61 -27.94 6.13
C LEU A 40 -6.85 -26.86 5.34
N VAL A 41 -7.31 -26.45 4.16
CA VAL A 41 -6.72 -25.34 3.39
C VAL A 41 -7.05 -24.02 4.08
N GLY A 42 -6.30 -23.76 5.09
CA GLY A 42 -5.73 -22.53 5.53
C GLY A 42 -6.65 -21.38 5.91
N CYS A 43 -6.88 -21.21 7.18
CA CYS A 43 -6.96 -19.85 7.74
C CYS A 43 -5.56 -19.24 7.77
N SER A 44 -5.12 -18.58 6.71
CA SER A 44 -4.03 -17.63 6.75
C SER A 44 -4.56 -16.33 7.34
N SER A 45 -4.39 -16.13 8.64
CA SER A 45 -4.67 -14.85 9.27
C SER A 45 -3.47 -13.93 9.01
N THR A 46 -3.55 -13.11 7.99
CA THR A 46 -2.67 -11.96 7.84
C THR A 46 -3.09 -10.91 8.87
N ARG A 47 -2.25 -10.64 9.86
CA ARG A 47 -2.37 -9.43 10.67
C ARG A 47 -2.01 -8.24 9.79
N ALA A 48 -2.98 -7.63 9.15
CA ALA A 48 -2.84 -6.32 8.56
C ALA A 48 -3.10 -5.29 9.67
N THR A 49 -2.06 -4.69 10.23
CA THR A 49 -2.18 -3.38 10.85
C THR A 49 -2.41 -2.41 9.70
N SER A 50 -3.67 -2.11 9.41
CA SER A 50 -4.01 -1.11 8.41
C SER A 50 -3.86 0.26 9.06
N PRO A 51 -2.87 1.08 8.68
CA PRO A 51 -2.90 2.51 8.98
C PRO A 51 -4.17 3.09 8.34
N THR A 52 -4.58 4.27 8.79
CA THR A 52 -5.78 4.97 8.30
C THR A 52 -5.77 5.15 6.77
N ARG A 53 -4.57 5.15 6.18
CA ARG A 53 -4.33 5.29 4.73
C ARG A 53 -3.37 4.20 4.25
N SER A 54 -3.61 3.68 3.06
CA SER A 54 -2.74 2.68 2.45
C SER A 54 -1.40 3.28 2.00
N ALA A 55 -0.35 2.46 1.91
CA ALA A 55 0.94 2.90 1.38
C ALA A 55 0.82 3.38 -0.08
N GLN A 56 -0.06 2.77 -0.86
CA GLN A 56 -0.35 3.17 -2.24
C GLN A 56 -0.96 4.58 -2.30
N GLU A 57 -1.95 4.84 -1.46
CA GLU A 57 -2.58 6.17 -1.35
C GLU A 57 -1.55 7.25 -0.99
N VAL A 58 -0.69 6.97 0.00
CA VAL A 58 0.37 7.90 0.39
C VAL A 58 1.36 8.14 -0.75
N LEU A 59 1.75 7.10 -1.50
CA LEU A 59 2.64 7.24 -2.65
C LEU A 59 2.02 8.02 -3.80
N LEU A 60 0.73 7.84 -4.09
CA LEU A 60 0.03 8.64 -5.09
C LEU A 60 0.05 10.12 -4.74
N ILE A 61 -0.25 10.45 -3.48
CA ILE A 61 -0.27 11.84 -3.00
C ILE A 61 1.13 12.44 -3.06
N THR A 62 2.14 11.75 -2.53
CA THR A 62 3.51 12.27 -2.48
C THR A 62 4.11 12.42 -3.86
N THR A 63 3.88 11.46 -4.77
CA THR A 63 4.33 11.58 -6.17
C THR A 63 3.65 12.74 -6.90
N ALA A 64 2.35 12.95 -6.66
CA ALA A 64 1.64 14.11 -7.20
C ALA A 64 2.21 15.42 -6.65
N ALA A 65 2.51 15.47 -5.34
CA ALA A 65 3.14 16.63 -4.72
C ALA A 65 4.51 16.92 -5.34
N ASP A 66 5.38 15.92 -5.50
CA ASP A 66 6.72 16.07 -6.07
C ASP A 66 6.66 16.64 -7.49
N ARG A 67 5.74 16.18 -8.32
CA ARG A 67 5.53 16.71 -9.68
C ARG A 67 5.03 18.15 -9.66
N ALA A 68 4.13 18.50 -8.74
CA ALA A 68 3.63 19.86 -8.62
C ALA A 68 4.71 20.85 -8.13
N VAL A 69 5.57 20.44 -7.18
CA VAL A 69 6.60 21.33 -6.64
C VAL A 69 7.73 21.59 -7.63
N GLU A 70 8.06 20.64 -8.51
CA GLU A 70 9.00 20.88 -9.61
C GLU A 70 8.50 21.99 -10.55
N ALA A 71 7.23 21.89 -10.96
CA ALA A 71 6.60 22.89 -11.81
C ALA A 71 6.41 24.25 -11.10
N LEU A 72 6.26 24.25 -9.77
CA LEU A 72 6.20 25.46 -8.96
C LEU A 72 7.57 26.13 -8.87
N ALA A 73 8.61 25.36 -8.51
CA ALA A 73 9.97 25.88 -8.32
C ALA A 73 10.54 26.50 -9.59
N ALA A 74 10.22 25.93 -10.76
CA ALA A 74 10.64 26.45 -12.06
C ALA A 74 10.13 27.87 -12.35
N GLN A 75 9.09 28.34 -11.66
CA GLN A 75 8.53 29.69 -11.82
C GLN A 75 9.13 30.70 -10.82
N VAL A 76 9.92 30.23 -9.86
CA VAL A 76 10.56 31.09 -8.84
C VAL A 76 11.92 31.55 -9.35
N PRO A 77 12.28 32.85 -9.24
CA PRO A 77 13.60 33.31 -9.64
C PRO A 77 14.71 32.56 -8.89
N PRO A 78 15.73 32.01 -9.59
CA PRO A 78 16.88 31.39 -8.95
C PRO A 78 17.72 32.44 -8.19
N ASN A 79 18.56 31.98 -7.26
CA ASN A 79 19.45 32.81 -6.43
C ASN A 79 18.74 33.81 -5.49
N LEU A 80 17.42 33.65 -5.29
CA LEU A 80 16.65 34.44 -4.34
C LEU A 80 17.03 34.02 -2.91
N THR A 81 17.24 34.98 -2.01
CA THR A 81 17.35 34.72 -0.55
C THR A 81 15.98 34.90 0.06
N ALA A 82 15.36 33.81 0.51
CA ALA A 82 13.96 33.82 0.88
C ALA A 82 13.66 33.12 2.21
N TRP A 83 12.66 33.59 2.91
CA TRP A 83 12.03 32.90 4.01
C TRP A 83 10.65 32.37 3.57
N ILE A 84 10.30 31.15 3.98
CA ILE A 84 9.00 30.57 3.64
C ILE A 84 8.01 30.80 4.79
N ASP A 85 6.90 31.45 4.48
CA ASP A 85 5.78 31.62 5.39
C ASP A 85 4.80 30.43 5.22
N PRO A 86 4.71 29.52 6.21
CA PRO A 86 3.82 28.37 6.09
C PRO A 86 2.35 28.68 6.32
N SER A 87 2.00 29.88 6.73
CA SER A 87 0.65 30.25 7.21
C SER A 87 -0.46 30.08 6.17
N GLY A 88 -0.12 30.20 4.87
CA GLY A 88 -1.06 30.04 3.76
C GLY A 88 -1.16 28.59 3.24
N PHE A 89 -0.41 27.66 3.80
CA PHE A 89 -0.37 26.28 3.32
C PHE A 89 -1.14 25.36 4.26
N SER A 90 -2.31 24.90 3.81
CA SER A 90 -3.16 23.97 4.57
C SER A 90 -3.58 22.82 3.67
N ALA A 91 -3.21 21.61 4.04
CA ALA A 91 -3.53 20.36 3.33
C ALA A 91 -3.43 19.18 4.31
N GLU A 92 -4.01 18.04 3.99
CA GLU A 92 -3.96 16.85 4.85
C GLU A 92 -2.51 16.37 5.08
N ASP A 93 -1.68 16.31 4.01
CA ASP A 93 -0.24 15.97 4.08
C ASP A 93 0.65 17.22 4.06
N GLN A 94 0.25 18.24 4.79
CA GLN A 94 0.91 19.53 4.86
C GLN A 94 2.41 19.42 5.15
N ALA A 95 2.83 18.54 6.06
CA ALA A 95 4.23 18.38 6.44
C ALA A 95 5.08 17.91 5.26
N TYR A 96 4.60 16.90 4.51
CA TYR A 96 5.28 16.43 3.31
C TYR A 96 5.31 17.49 2.21
N GLY A 97 4.16 18.06 1.88
CA GLY A 97 4.05 19.07 0.83
C GLY A 97 4.96 20.29 1.08
N MET A 98 5.05 20.75 2.32
CA MET A 98 5.94 21.85 2.70
C MET A 98 7.42 21.45 2.60
N ALA A 99 7.77 20.21 3.00
CA ALA A 99 9.15 19.71 2.85
C ALA A 99 9.54 19.58 1.37
N ALA A 100 8.65 19.06 0.53
CA ALA A 100 8.86 18.93 -0.90
C ALA A 100 9.02 20.30 -1.59
N ILE A 101 8.22 21.31 -1.21
CA ILE A 101 8.38 22.69 -1.70
C ILE A 101 9.78 23.24 -1.35
N LYS A 102 10.20 23.08 -0.09
CA LYS A 102 11.53 23.55 0.35
C LYS A 102 12.65 22.87 -0.43
N ASP A 103 12.58 21.56 -0.60
CA ASP A 103 13.57 20.79 -1.34
C ASP A 103 13.65 21.23 -2.81
N ALA A 104 12.52 21.35 -3.50
CA ALA A 104 12.48 21.80 -4.89
C ALA A 104 13.04 23.22 -5.07
N LEU A 105 12.70 24.15 -4.17
CA LEU A 105 13.25 25.50 -4.20
C LEU A 105 14.77 25.51 -3.99
N LEU A 106 15.29 24.72 -3.05
CA LEU A 106 16.73 24.58 -2.81
C LEU A 106 17.45 24.01 -4.05
N ARG A 107 16.89 22.99 -4.68
CA ARG A 107 17.43 22.42 -5.93
C ARG A 107 17.39 23.41 -7.09
N HIS A 108 16.39 24.29 -7.10
CA HIS A 108 16.29 25.37 -8.10
C HIS A 108 17.24 26.54 -7.83
N GLY A 109 17.99 26.52 -6.73
CA GLY A 109 19.00 27.55 -6.42
C GLY A 109 18.50 28.68 -5.52
N VAL A 110 17.30 28.55 -4.92
CA VAL A 110 16.82 29.48 -3.90
C VAL A 110 17.55 29.20 -2.58
N ARG A 111 18.02 30.25 -1.92
CA ARG A 111 18.61 30.17 -0.58
C ARG A 111 17.53 30.38 0.47
N LEU A 112 17.24 29.35 1.27
CA LEU A 112 16.23 29.43 2.31
C LEU A 112 16.84 29.87 3.64
N MET A 113 16.29 30.94 4.21
CA MET A 113 16.70 31.48 5.51
C MET A 113 15.79 30.97 6.61
N ASN A 114 16.33 30.84 7.81
CA ASN A 114 15.56 30.42 8.98
C ASN A 114 14.78 31.59 9.61
N ASP A 115 15.23 32.80 9.37
CA ASP A 115 14.60 34.01 9.89
C ASP A 115 14.12 34.92 8.74
N ARG A 116 12.93 35.48 8.91
CA ARG A 116 12.33 36.42 7.98
C ARG A 116 13.15 37.71 7.84
N THR A 117 13.85 38.14 8.90
CA THR A 117 14.63 39.38 8.92
C THR A 117 15.90 39.30 8.07
N GLU A 118 16.40 38.10 7.83
CA GLU A 118 17.60 37.82 7.02
C GLU A 118 17.26 37.60 5.53
N ALA A 119 15.96 37.55 5.20
CA ALA A 119 15.50 37.25 3.85
C ALA A 119 15.21 38.53 3.04
N ASP A 120 15.58 38.48 1.77
CA ASP A 120 15.26 39.54 0.78
C ASP A 120 13.81 39.36 0.28
N ALA A 121 13.26 38.16 0.39
CA ALA A 121 11.92 37.86 -0.06
C ALA A 121 11.19 36.91 0.92
N VAL A 122 9.87 36.98 0.93
CA VAL A 122 8.99 36.03 1.61
C VAL A 122 8.25 35.24 0.54
N ILE A 123 8.32 33.91 0.64
CA ILE A 123 7.55 33.00 -0.20
C ILE A 123 6.36 32.53 0.62
N LEU A 124 5.15 32.83 0.15
CA LEU A 124 3.89 32.40 0.74
C LEU A 124 3.25 31.33 -0.14
N PRO A 125 3.53 30.04 0.10
CA PRO A 125 2.92 28.95 -0.64
C PRO A 125 1.46 28.75 -0.21
N ARG A 126 0.65 28.26 -1.15
CA ARG A 126 -0.74 27.86 -0.90
C ARG A 126 -1.04 26.54 -1.57
N ALA A 127 -1.78 25.66 -0.89
CA ALA A 127 -2.29 24.41 -1.42
C ALA A 127 -3.73 24.58 -1.89
N GLY A 128 -4.04 24.16 -3.10
CA GLY A 128 -5.42 24.08 -3.61
C GLY A 128 -6.00 22.69 -3.44
N THR A 129 -5.19 21.65 -3.64
CA THR A 129 -5.50 20.25 -3.32
C THR A 129 -4.22 19.46 -3.06
N LEU A 130 -4.33 18.44 -2.23
CA LEU A 130 -3.33 17.40 -2.00
C LEU A 130 -4.11 16.19 -1.49
N SER A 131 -4.61 15.36 -2.40
CA SER A 131 -5.55 14.28 -2.09
C SER A 131 -5.53 13.19 -3.14
N THR A 132 -6.23 12.08 -2.87
CA THR A 132 -6.52 11.00 -3.82
C THR A 132 -7.99 10.99 -4.20
N ASP A 133 -8.24 10.46 -5.39
CA ASP A 133 -9.55 10.13 -5.91
C ASP A 133 -9.53 8.68 -6.40
N GLU A 134 -10.53 7.88 -6.02
CA GLU A 134 -10.63 6.48 -6.39
C GLU A 134 -11.97 6.20 -7.07
N LYS A 135 -11.90 5.46 -8.16
CA LYS A 135 -13.08 4.98 -8.89
C LYS A 135 -13.00 3.47 -9.04
N ASN A 136 -13.95 2.79 -8.42
CA ASN A 136 -14.08 1.33 -8.49
C ASN A 136 -15.23 0.94 -9.41
N THR A 137 -14.95 0.01 -10.31
CA THR A 137 -15.96 -0.63 -11.17
C THR A 137 -16.00 -2.12 -10.85
N LEU A 138 -17.17 -2.67 -10.54
CA LEU A 138 -17.37 -4.08 -10.23
C LEU A 138 -18.51 -4.61 -11.12
N VAL A 139 -18.23 -5.67 -11.86
CA VAL A 139 -19.23 -6.46 -12.56
C VAL A 139 -19.23 -7.87 -11.97
N GLY A 140 -20.29 -8.21 -11.25
CA GLY A 140 -20.38 -9.47 -10.50
C GLY A 140 -21.31 -9.36 -9.30
N ILE A 141 -21.07 -10.16 -8.28
CA ILE A 141 -21.81 -10.12 -7.02
C ILE A 141 -20.98 -9.32 -6.02
N PRO A 142 -21.48 -8.18 -5.51
CA PRO A 142 -20.76 -7.41 -4.48
C PRO A 142 -20.67 -8.20 -3.17
N SER A 143 -19.82 -7.74 -2.24
CA SER A 143 -19.76 -8.31 -0.89
C SER A 143 -21.13 -8.19 -0.21
N LEU A 144 -21.61 -9.31 0.33
CA LEU A 144 -22.90 -9.38 1.00
C LEU A 144 -22.72 -9.70 2.48
N PRO A 145 -23.43 -9.02 3.39
CA PRO A 145 -23.44 -9.41 4.80
C PRO A 145 -24.13 -10.77 4.97
N VAL A 146 -23.54 -11.64 5.78
CA VAL A 146 -24.15 -12.92 6.13
C VAL A 146 -25.30 -12.65 7.12
N PRO A 147 -26.58 -12.98 6.78
CA PRO A 147 -27.66 -12.92 7.75
C PRO A 147 -27.33 -13.83 8.93
N LEU A 148 -27.60 -13.42 10.15
CA LEU A 148 -27.34 -14.16 11.40
C LEU A 148 -25.87 -14.21 11.86
N ALA A 149 -24.92 -13.63 11.13
CA ALA A 149 -23.51 -13.52 11.52
C ALA A 149 -23.01 -12.06 11.39
N PRO A 150 -23.30 -11.18 12.36
CA PRO A 150 -22.89 -9.80 12.33
C PRO A 150 -21.36 -9.65 12.17
N GLY A 151 -20.91 -8.83 11.21
CA GLY A 151 -19.49 -8.63 10.92
C GLY A 151 -18.86 -9.65 9.96
N VAL A 152 -19.60 -10.67 9.54
CA VAL A 152 -19.14 -11.60 8.50
C VAL A 152 -19.67 -11.16 7.15
N LEU A 153 -18.76 -11.02 6.18
CA LEU A 153 -19.08 -10.68 4.79
C LEU A 153 -18.74 -11.84 3.87
N ILE A 154 -19.63 -12.16 2.95
CA ILE A 154 -19.29 -13.00 1.80
C ILE A 154 -18.39 -12.14 0.91
N PRO A 155 -17.17 -12.61 0.53
CA PRO A 155 -16.31 -11.84 -0.34
C PRO A 155 -16.98 -11.59 -1.70
N PRO A 156 -16.65 -10.49 -2.40
CA PRO A 156 -17.20 -10.19 -3.71
C PRO A 156 -16.77 -11.26 -4.71
N LEU A 157 -17.70 -11.65 -5.58
CA LEU A 157 -17.43 -12.56 -6.68
C LEU A 157 -17.46 -11.75 -7.97
N SER A 158 -16.29 -11.28 -8.40
CA SER A 158 -16.16 -10.39 -9.54
C SER A 158 -15.80 -11.16 -10.81
N LEU A 159 -16.64 -11.04 -11.84
CA LEU A 159 -16.26 -11.42 -13.20
C LEU A 159 -15.30 -10.41 -13.81
N TYR A 160 -15.47 -9.15 -13.45
CA TYR A 160 -14.61 -8.03 -13.80
C TYR A 160 -14.58 -7.05 -12.65
N SER A 161 -13.40 -6.61 -12.26
CA SER A 161 -13.22 -5.47 -11.36
C SER A 161 -12.07 -4.62 -11.87
N GLU A 162 -12.23 -3.32 -11.75
CA GLU A 162 -11.23 -2.33 -12.10
C GLU A 162 -11.24 -1.22 -11.06
N ASN A 163 -10.06 -0.86 -10.61
CA ASN A 163 -9.84 0.23 -9.69
C ASN A 163 -8.90 1.25 -10.34
N HIS A 164 -9.35 2.49 -10.41
CA HIS A 164 -8.56 3.63 -10.84
C HIS A 164 -8.32 4.53 -9.64
N ALA A 165 -7.07 4.64 -9.23
CA ALA A 165 -6.65 5.53 -8.16
C ALA A 165 -5.80 6.67 -8.73
N LYS A 166 -6.08 7.90 -8.32
CA LYS A 166 -5.41 9.10 -8.81
C LYS A 166 -5.04 10.02 -7.66
N GLY A 167 -3.73 10.32 -7.53
CA GLY A 167 -3.25 11.40 -6.69
C GLY A 167 -3.29 12.73 -7.43
N ALA A 168 -3.68 13.80 -6.75
CA ALA A 168 -3.72 15.15 -7.31
C ALA A 168 -3.13 16.17 -6.32
N ALA A 169 -2.21 17.00 -6.81
CA ALA A 169 -1.68 18.14 -6.09
C ALA A 169 -1.82 19.41 -6.91
N LYS A 170 -2.15 20.52 -6.24
CA LYS A 170 -2.20 21.86 -6.83
C LYS A 170 -1.57 22.83 -5.87
N PHE A 171 -0.46 23.44 -6.26
CA PHE A 171 0.27 24.42 -5.48
C PHE A 171 0.46 25.72 -6.25
N ALA A 172 0.59 26.80 -5.53
CA ALA A 172 0.97 28.10 -6.05
C ALA A 172 1.70 28.89 -4.96
N ALA A 173 2.41 29.94 -5.31
CA ALA A 173 3.09 30.79 -4.36
C ALA A 173 2.99 32.28 -4.74
N SER A 174 2.97 33.13 -3.73
CA SER A 174 3.20 34.55 -3.90
C SER A 174 4.53 34.92 -3.23
N ILE A 175 5.35 35.70 -3.92
CA ILE A 175 6.67 36.09 -3.44
C ILE A 175 6.69 37.61 -3.37
N TYR A 176 7.02 38.16 -2.21
CA TYR A 176 7.01 39.59 -1.97
C TYR A 176 8.20 40.04 -1.12
N GLU A 177 8.55 41.31 -1.24
CA GLU A 177 9.58 41.96 -0.44
C GLU A 177 9.09 42.19 0.99
N PRO A 178 9.75 41.69 2.05
CA PRO A 178 9.24 41.78 3.43
C PRO A 178 9.15 43.19 4.00
N LYS A 179 9.98 44.14 3.50
CA LYS A 179 10.04 45.52 4.01
C LYS A 179 8.95 46.43 3.43
N THR A 180 8.67 46.27 2.15
CA THR A 180 7.72 47.13 1.42
C THR A 180 6.38 46.46 1.15
N GLY A 181 6.28 45.13 1.28
CA GLY A 181 5.11 44.35 0.87
C GLY A 181 4.92 44.28 -0.65
N LYS A 182 5.88 44.76 -1.44
CA LYS A 182 5.79 44.76 -2.90
C LYS A 182 5.88 43.35 -3.45
N LEU A 183 4.93 42.98 -4.33
CA LEU A 183 4.93 41.72 -5.04
C LEU A 183 6.17 41.65 -5.96
N ILE A 184 6.95 40.57 -5.84
CA ILE A 184 8.07 40.23 -6.72
C ILE A 184 7.52 39.35 -7.85
N VAL A 185 6.88 38.24 -7.49
CA VAL A 185 6.29 37.30 -8.46
C VAL A 185 5.09 36.60 -7.82
N SER A 186 4.08 36.29 -8.61
CA SER A 186 3.01 35.35 -8.27
C SER A 186 3.05 34.23 -9.30
N THR A 187 3.21 33.00 -8.81
CA THR A 187 3.26 31.86 -9.72
C THR A 187 1.88 31.51 -10.24
N ASP A 188 1.83 30.97 -11.43
CA ASP A 188 0.65 30.24 -11.89
C ASP A 188 0.46 28.96 -11.06
N PRO A 189 -0.78 28.42 -10.96
CA PRO A 189 -1.02 27.17 -10.28
C PRO A 189 -0.25 26.02 -10.96
N ALA A 190 0.62 25.37 -10.21
CA ALA A 190 1.33 24.17 -10.61
C ALA A 190 0.55 22.93 -10.23
N TYR A 191 0.38 22.00 -11.15
CA TYR A 191 -0.35 20.77 -10.97
C TYR A 191 0.57 19.58 -11.04
N GLY A 192 0.33 18.57 -10.18
CA GLY A 192 0.94 17.27 -10.23
C GLY A 192 -0.12 16.19 -10.13
N PHE A 193 0.05 15.14 -10.91
CA PHE A 193 -0.85 13.98 -10.89
C PHE A 193 -0.02 12.71 -10.84
N ALA A 194 -0.54 11.70 -10.14
CA ALA A 194 -0.04 10.34 -10.16
C ALA A 194 -1.23 9.39 -10.33
N ARG A 195 -1.04 8.24 -10.96
CA ARG A 195 -2.13 7.28 -11.16
C ARG A 195 -1.67 5.85 -10.95
N GLU A 196 -2.62 5.03 -10.54
CA GLU A 196 -2.51 3.58 -10.50
C GLU A 196 -3.83 2.99 -10.97
N ASP A 197 -3.73 2.04 -11.89
CA ASP A 197 -4.85 1.30 -12.45
C ASP A 197 -4.61 -0.18 -12.18
N ASP A 198 -5.54 -0.85 -11.51
CA ASP A 198 -5.48 -2.28 -11.29
C ASP A 198 -6.82 -2.94 -11.55
N GLY A 199 -6.77 -4.21 -11.90
CA GLY A 199 -8.00 -4.92 -12.19
C GLY A 199 -7.85 -6.43 -12.21
N VAL A 200 -9.00 -7.09 -12.24
CA VAL A 200 -9.13 -8.53 -12.33
C VAL A 200 -10.23 -8.89 -13.30
N VAL A 201 -9.98 -9.87 -14.18
CA VAL A 201 -10.99 -10.44 -15.07
C VAL A 201 -11.03 -11.96 -14.92
N LEU A 202 -12.26 -12.51 -14.94
CA LEU A 202 -12.53 -13.94 -14.82
C LEU A 202 -11.83 -14.58 -13.60
N PHE A 203 -11.76 -13.86 -12.45
CA PHE A 203 -11.25 -14.26 -11.14
C PHE A 203 -9.72 -14.49 -11.04
N PHE A 204 -8.99 -14.69 -12.15
CA PHE A 204 -7.59 -15.11 -12.11
C PHE A 204 -6.66 -14.30 -13.02
N PHE A 205 -7.15 -13.54 -13.98
CA PHE A 205 -6.31 -12.62 -14.73
C PHE A 205 -6.31 -11.26 -14.04
N SER A 206 -5.17 -10.87 -13.48
CA SER A 206 -5.01 -9.56 -12.85
C SER A 206 -3.93 -8.76 -13.56
N TRP A 207 -4.12 -7.45 -13.61
CA TRP A 207 -3.12 -6.49 -14.08
C TRP A 207 -2.99 -5.35 -13.09
N ARG A 208 -1.84 -4.71 -13.12
CA ARG A 208 -1.57 -3.48 -12.38
C ARG A 208 -0.62 -2.61 -13.19
N GLU A 209 -0.97 -1.35 -13.34
CA GLU A 209 -0.18 -0.34 -14.02
C GLU A 209 -0.14 0.92 -13.17
N ASN A 210 1.03 1.57 -13.06
CA ASN A 210 1.17 2.85 -12.40
C ASN A 210 2.22 3.71 -13.09
N ASP A 211 2.16 5.02 -12.89
CA ASP A 211 3.11 5.99 -13.41
C ASP A 211 4.09 6.53 -12.35
N MET A 212 4.09 5.92 -11.16
CA MET A 212 4.94 6.33 -10.03
C MET A 212 6.37 5.77 -10.11
N GLY A 213 6.64 4.86 -11.08
CA GLY A 213 7.95 4.23 -11.24
C GLY A 213 8.30 3.21 -10.16
N VAL A 214 7.33 2.81 -9.35
CA VAL A 214 7.49 1.83 -8.26
C VAL A 214 6.74 0.56 -8.62
N ASP A 215 7.43 -0.58 -8.59
CA ASP A 215 6.83 -1.90 -8.79
C ASP A 215 6.67 -2.60 -7.45
N PHE A 216 5.46 -2.56 -6.90
CA PHE A 216 5.13 -3.21 -5.63
C PHE A 216 5.15 -4.75 -5.69
N SER A 217 5.21 -5.35 -6.87
CA SER A 217 5.33 -6.79 -7.02
C SER A 217 6.76 -7.27 -6.75
N LYS A 218 7.74 -6.38 -6.85
CA LYS A 218 9.15 -6.67 -6.59
C LYS A 218 9.49 -6.37 -5.14
N SER A 219 10.04 -7.35 -4.44
CA SER A 219 10.64 -7.11 -3.12
C SER A 219 11.72 -6.02 -3.25
N PRO A 220 11.76 -5.04 -2.34
CA PRO A 220 12.80 -4.03 -2.36
C PRO A 220 14.19 -4.70 -2.30
N PRO A 221 15.21 -4.16 -2.98
CA PRO A 221 16.57 -4.68 -2.89
C PRO A 221 16.98 -4.72 -1.42
N ARG A 222 17.51 -5.87 -0.98
CA ARG A 222 18.04 -5.97 0.38
C ARG A 222 19.17 -4.96 0.52
N VAL A 223 18.97 -3.98 1.38
CA VAL A 223 20.05 -3.08 1.78
C VAL A 223 21.04 -3.92 2.57
N THR A 224 22.10 -4.38 1.92
CA THR A 224 23.25 -4.96 2.64
C THR A 224 23.86 -3.82 3.44
N ALA A 225 23.73 -3.89 4.77
CA ALA A 225 24.41 -2.95 5.64
C ALA A 225 25.91 -2.99 5.28
N ALA A 226 26.42 -1.84 4.87
CA ALA A 226 27.86 -1.68 4.68
C ALA A 226 28.55 -1.98 6.02
N LYS A 227 29.52 -2.90 5.97
CA LYS A 227 30.30 -3.39 7.12
C LYS A 227 31.40 -2.39 7.44
#